data_c8882428d1d00a7d2ca58da32fa5cb4a
#
_entry.id   c8882428d1d00a7d2ca58da32fa5cb4a
#
_cell.length_a   1.000
_cell.length_b   1.000
_cell.length_c   1.000
_cell.angle_alpha   90.00
_cell.angle_beta   90.00
_cell.angle_gamma   90.00
#
_symmetry.space_group_name_H-M   'P 1'
#
loop_
_entity.id
_entity.type
_entity.pdbx_description
1 polymer ?
#
loop_
_entity_poly.entity_id
_entity_poly.type
_entity_poly.pdbx_seq_one_letter_code
_entity_poly.pdbx_strand_id
1 'polypeptide(L)'
;MTETLGARFARAIAAKDEDALRGVLSDEVDFRALTPRRAWEGTSPDDVVDAVFGFWFEASDRIERADVADGDTVADTAHVSYRFDLVNGDGDFVAEQQVYYRGEGTIDYLRVLCSGFRPR
;
A
#
# COMPACT_ATOMS: atom_id res chain seq x y z
N MET A 1 -19.98 9.49 -3.57
CA MET A 1 -18.76 10.00 -2.92
C MET A 1 -17.56 9.38 -3.57
N THR A 2 -16.52 10.19 -3.78
CA THR A 2 -15.29 9.74 -4.41
C THR A 2 -14.32 9.26 -3.33
N GLU A 3 -13.75 8.08 -3.51
CA GLU A 3 -12.70 7.60 -2.61
C GLU A 3 -11.45 8.47 -2.75
N THR A 4 -10.70 8.61 -1.66
CA THR A 4 -9.39 9.29 -1.69
C THR A 4 -8.39 8.47 -2.50
N LEU A 5 -7.31 9.11 -2.93
CA LEU A 5 -6.20 8.40 -3.58
C LEU A 5 -5.63 7.32 -2.67
N GLY A 6 -5.52 7.61 -1.36
CA GLY A 6 -5.02 6.63 -0.39
C GLY A 6 -5.92 5.42 -0.25
N ALA A 7 -7.24 5.62 -0.20
CA ALA A 7 -8.19 4.51 -0.15
C ALA A 7 -8.14 3.68 -1.43
N ARG A 8 -8.01 4.33 -2.59
CA ARG A 8 -7.87 3.64 -3.88
C ARG A 8 -6.57 2.83 -3.93
N PHE A 9 -5.49 3.38 -3.40
CA PHE A 9 -4.20 2.69 -3.28
C PHE A 9 -4.37 1.39 -2.46
N ALA A 10 -4.97 1.49 -1.27
CA ALA A 10 -5.19 0.34 -0.40
C ALA A 10 -6.08 -0.72 -1.06
N ARG A 11 -7.16 -0.30 -1.72
CA ARG A 11 -8.08 -1.23 -2.36
C ARG A 11 -7.46 -1.92 -3.57
N ALA A 12 -6.60 -1.24 -4.31
CA ALA A 12 -5.88 -1.85 -5.44
C ALA A 12 -4.97 -2.98 -4.93
N ILE A 13 -4.31 -2.78 -3.80
CA ILE A 13 -3.48 -3.82 -3.18
C ILE A 13 -4.35 -4.99 -2.74
N ALA A 14 -5.45 -4.70 -2.04
CA ALA A 14 -6.35 -5.75 -1.53
C ALA A 14 -6.94 -6.61 -2.66
N ALA A 15 -7.24 -5.99 -3.79
CA ALA A 15 -7.77 -6.67 -4.97
C ALA A 15 -6.69 -7.35 -5.82
N LYS A 16 -5.41 -7.16 -5.49
CA LYS A 16 -4.28 -7.66 -6.29
C LYS A 16 -4.33 -7.12 -7.72
N ASP A 17 -4.79 -5.89 -7.89
CA ASP A 17 -4.99 -5.25 -9.19
C ASP A 17 -3.81 -4.34 -9.50
N GLU A 18 -2.85 -4.85 -10.28
CA GLU A 18 -1.65 -4.11 -10.63
C GLU A 18 -1.96 -2.87 -11.47
N ASP A 19 -2.89 -2.98 -12.40
CA ASP A 19 -3.25 -1.84 -13.26
C ASP A 19 -3.92 -0.72 -12.46
N ALA A 20 -4.80 -1.07 -11.52
CA ALA A 20 -5.40 -0.10 -10.62
C ALA A 20 -4.35 0.55 -9.73
N LEU A 21 -3.37 -0.22 -9.25
CA LEU A 21 -2.28 0.33 -8.44
C LEU A 21 -1.44 1.32 -9.25
N ARG A 22 -1.05 0.96 -10.47
CA ARG A 22 -0.34 1.88 -11.37
C ARG A 22 -1.15 3.14 -11.65
N GLY A 23 -2.46 2.98 -11.81
CA GLY A 23 -3.36 4.10 -12.15
C GLY A 23 -3.48 5.16 -11.07
N VAL A 24 -3.17 4.86 -9.81
CA VAL A 24 -3.19 5.87 -8.74
C VAL A 24 -1.83 6.54 -8.53
N LEU A 25 -0.79 6.11 -9.23
CA LEU A 25 0.57 6.60 -9.05
C LEU A 25 1.00 7.50 -10.21
N SER A 26 1.72 8.57 -9.88
CA SER A 26 2.38 9.40 -10.88
C SER A 26 3.54 8.63 -11.51
N ASP A 27 3.82 8.91 -12.79
CA ASP A 27 4.99 8.34 -13.48
C ASP A 27 6.31 8.68 -12.78
N GLU A 28 6.32 9.74 -11.97
CA GLU A 28 7.49 10.22 -11.25
C GLU A 28 7.31 10.10 -9.73
N VAL A 29 6.63 9.06 -9.27
CA VAL A 29 6.36 8.87 -7.84
C VAL A 29 7.66 8.72 -7.05
N ASP A 30 7.78 9.51 -5.98
CA ASP A 30 8.89 9.39 -5.03
C ASP A 30 8.45 8.43 -3.93
N PHE A 31 8.90 7.19 -4.03
CA PHE A 31 8.49 6.09 -3.18
C PHE A 31 9.57 5.68 -2.20
N ARG A 32 9.23 5.64 -0.93
CA ARG A 32 10.04 5.01 0.12
C ARG A 32 9.14 4.25 1.08
N ALA A 33 9.67 3.15 1.61
CA ALA A 33 8.93 2.35 2.58
C ALA A 33 9.89 1.72 3.59
N LEU A 34 9.32 1.40 4.76
CA LEU A 34 10.02 0.63 5.79
C LEU A 34 9.14 -0.58 6.11
N THR A 35 9.71 -1.74 5.94
CA THR A 35 9.16 -3.01 6.42
C THR A 35 10.13 -3.56 7.46
N PRO A 36 9.75 -4.56 8.26
CA PRO A 36 10.72 -5.15 9.18
C PRO A 36 11.99 -5.59 8.46
N ARG A 37 13.13 -5.08 8.92
CA ARG A 37 14.48 -5.43 8.44
C ARG A 37 14.85 -4.91 7.05
N ARG A 38 14.02 -4.07 6.41
CA ARG A 38 14.34 -3.59 5.07
C ARG A 38 13.75 -2.22 4.80
N ALA A 39 14.55 -1.35 4.17
CA ALA A 39 14.08 -0.11 3.58
C ALA A 39 13.93 -0.31 2.06
N TRP A 40 12.95 0.37 1.48
CA TRP A 40 12.61 0.28 0.06
C TRP A 40 12.60 1.68 -0.52
N GLU A 41 12.96 1.81 -1.78
CA GLU A 41 12.84 3.06 -2.51
C GLU A 41 12.60 2.81 -3.99
N GLY A 42 11.99 3.78 -4.65
CA GLY A 42 11.73 3.71 -6.08
C GLY A 42 11.27 5.05 -6.61
N THR A 43 11.23 5.16 -7.94
CA THR A 43 10.91 6.41 -8.64
C THR A 43 9.88 6.23 -9.73
N SER A 44 9.28 5.05 -9.84
CA SER A 44 8.28 4.75 -10.87
C SER A 44 7.16 3.88 -10.32
N PRO A 45 6.00 3.86 -10.98
CA PRO A 45 4.92 2.93 -10.62
C PRO A 45 5.36 1.47 -10.63
N ASP A 46 6.22 1.07 -11.56
CA ASP A 46 6.71 -0.31 -11.62
C ASP A 46 7.51 -0.66 -10.38
N ASP A 47 8.31 0.26 -9.84
CA ASP A 47 9.05 0.04 -8.60
C ASP A 47 8.11 -0.24 -7.43
N VAL A 48 6.98 0.48 -7.35
CA VAL A 48 5.97 0.27 -6.31
C VAL A 48 5.29 -1.08 -6.49
N VAL A 49 4.87 -1.40 -7.72
CA VAL A 49 4.22 -2.67 -8.04
C VAL A 49 5.14 -3.85 -7.72
N ASP A 50 6.42 -3.74 -8.06
CA ASP A 50 7.40 -4.79 -7.77
C ASP A 50 7.56 -5.01 -6.27
N ALA A 51 7.63 -3.93 -5.49
CA ALA A 51 7.71 -4.04 -4.03
C ALA A 51 6.44 -4.68 -3.45
N VAL A 52 5.28 -4.17 -3.84
CA VAL A 52 3.99 -4.58 -3.26
C VAL A 52 3.65 -6.03 -3.63
N PHE A 53 3.70 -6.38 -4.90
CA PHE A 53 3.24 -7.70 -5.37
C PHE A 53 4.38 -8.71 -5.58
N GLY A 54 5.60 -8.23 -5.71
CA GLY A 54 6.75 -9.10 -5.81
C GLY A 54 7.32 -9.54 -4.48
N PHE A 55 7.10 -8.74 -3.41
CA PHE A 55 7.73 -9.00 -2.10
C PHE A 55 6.77 -8.93 -0.94
N TRP A 56 5.87 -7.92 -0.86
CA TRP A 56 5.02 -7.74 0.32
C TRP A 56 3.80 -8.66 0.31
N PHE A 57 3.05 -8.64 -0.77
CA PHE A 57 1.81 -9.41 -0.92
C PHE A 57 1.89 -10.24 -2.20
N GLU A 58 2.56 -11.38 -2.09
CA GLU A 58 2.81 -12.25 -3.23
C GLU A 58 1.56 -13.02 -3.63
N ALA A 59 1.63 -13.73 -4.76
CA ALA A 59 0.48 -14.47 -5.28
C ALA A 59 -0.07 -15.51 -4.30
N SER A 60 0.79 -16.09 -3.46
CA SER A 60 0.40 -17.06 -2.45
C SER A 60 -0.30 -16.43 -1.23
N ASP A 61 -0.21 -15.12 -1.07
CA ASP A 61 -0.83 -14.40 0.04
C ASP A 61 -2.24 -13.97 -0.38
N ARG A 62 -3.27 -14.64 0.14
CA ARG A 62 -4.65 -14.32 -0.20
C ARG A 62 -5.22 -13.34 0.83
N ILE A 63 -5.53 -12.13 0.41
CA ILE A 63 -6.13 -11.11 1.28
C ILE A 63 -7.63 -11.38 1.36
N GLU A 64 -8.11 -11.73 2.55
CA GLU A 64 -9.52 -12.09 2.78
C GLU A 64 -10.35 -10.91 3.25
N ARG A 65 -9.73 -9.96 3.93
CA ARG A 65 -10.43 -8.79 4.45
C ARG A 65 -9.51 -7.58 4.46
N ALA A 66 -10.06 -6.44 4.10
CA ALA A 66 -9.35 -5.16 4.12
C ALA A 66 -10.17 -4.14 4.89
N ASP A 67 -9.62 -3.59 5.96
CA ASP A 67 -10.19 -2.47 6.68
C ASP A 67 -9.35 -1.24 6.35
N VAL A 68 -9.95 -0.24 5.74
CA VAL A 68 -9.28 0.96 5.24
C VAL A 68 -9.85 2.19 5.93
N ALA A 69 -9.00 3.07 6.43
CA ALA A 69 -9.41 4.29 7.09
C ALA A 69 -8.55 5.47 6.66
N ASP A 70 -9.19 6.56 6.22
CA ASP A 70 -8.50 7.81 5.95
C ASP A 70 -8.16 8.50 7.27
N GLY A 71 -6.96 9.02 7.35
CA GLY A 71 -6.51 9.84 8.48
C GLY A 71 -6.58 11.32 8.17
N ASP A 72 -6.04 12.11 9.08
CA ASP A 72 -6.01 13.57 8.94
C ASP A 72 -4.93 13.99 7.94
N THR A 73 -5.21 15.07 7.22
CA THR A 73 -4.23 15.70 6.34
C THR A 73 -3.50 16.78 7.14
N VAL A 74 -2.17 16.75 7.11
CA VAL A 74 -1.32 17.76 7.73
C VAL A 74 -0.60 18.51 6.60
N ALA A 75 -0.91 19.80 6.46
CA ALA A 75 -0.47 20.61 5.33
C ALA A 75 -0.90 19.95 4.01
N ASP A 76 0.03 19.56 3.16
CA ASP A 76 -0.26 18.90 1.89
C ASP A 76 -0.10 17.38 1.94
N THR A 77 0.17 16.81 3.12
CA THR A 77 0.42 15.38 3.29
C THR A 77 -0.82 14.70 3.85
N ALA A 78 -1.41 13.82 3.06
CA ALA A 78 -2.55 13.01 3.44
C ALA A 78 -2.10 11.69 4.08
N HIS A 79 -3.03 11.02 4.74
CA HIS A 79 -2.75 9.77 5.45
C HIS A 79 -3.87 8.79 5.20
N VAL A 80 -3.51 7.54 4.98
CA VAL A 80 -4.41 6.40 4.98
C VAL A 80 -3.77 5.27 5.77
N SER A 81 -4.60 4.54 6.52
CA SER A 81 -4.16 3.32 7.20
C SER A 81 -5.05 2.18 6.75
N TYR A 82 -4.49 0.99 6.74
CA TYR A 82 -5.28 -0.20 6.44
C TYR A 82 -4.70 -1.42 7.10
N ARG A 83 -5.60 -2.37 7.34
CA ARG A 83 -5.29 -3.68 7.91
C ARG A 83 -5.84 -4.73 6.97
N PHE A 84 -4.99 -5.67 6.59
CA PHE A 84 -5.37 -6.82 5.78
C PHE A 84 -5.31 -8.08 6.63
N ASP A 85 -6.40 -8.85 6.64
CA ASP A 85 -6.38 -10.22 7.10
C ASP A 85 -6.07 -11.10 5.89
N LEU A 86 -5.06 -11.93 6.00
CA LEU A 86 -4.60 -12.75 4.87
C LEU A 86 -4.25 -14.16 5.29
N VAL A 87 -4.24 -15.04 4.31
CA VAL A 87 -3.92 -16.47 4.48
C VAL A 87 -2.92 -16.87 3.42
N ASN A 88 -1.95 -17.68 3.81
CA ASN A 88 -1.00 -18.30 2.90
C ASN A 88 -0.67 -19.72 3.38
N GLY A 89 0.33 -20.35 2.78
CA GLY A 89 0.73 -21.72 3.14
C GLY A 89 1.23 -21.89 4.58
N ASP A 90 1.61 -20.80 5.24
CA ASP A 90 2.11 -20.82 6.63
C ASP A 90 1.03 -20.50 7.65
N GLY A 91 -0.17 -20.13 7.23
CA GLY A 91 -1.29 -19.89 8.13
C GLY A 91 -2.00 -18.57 7.92
N ASP A 92 -2.63 -18.08 8.98
CA ASP A 92 -3.42 -16.85 9.00
C ASP A 92 -2.60 -15.71 9.59
N PHE A 93 -2.58 -14.58 8.88
CA PHE A 93 -1.78 -13.43 9.28
C PHE A 93 -2.58 -12.14 9.19
N VAL A 94 -2.04 -11.09 9.82
CA VAL A 94 -2.50 -9.73 9.66
C VAL A 94 -1.31 -8.87 9.27
N ALA A 95 -1.53 -7.94 8.34
CA ALA A 95 -0.56 -6.92 7.98
C ALA A 95 -1.22 -5.55 8.08
N GLU A 96 -0.54 -4.62 8.75
CA GLU A 96 -1.03 -3.25 8.88
C GLU A 96 -0.01 -2.31 8.24
N GLN A 97 -0.52 -1.32 7.48
CA GLN A 97 0.33 -0.31 6.88
C GLN A 97 -0.21 1.08 7.18
N GLN A 98 0.72 2.02 7.36
CA GLN A 98 0.43 3.44 7.49
C GLN A 98 1.06 4.11 6.28
N VAL A 99 0.27 4.87 5.55
CA VAL A 99 0.69 5.48 4.30
C VAL A 99 0.50 6.98 4.35
N TYR A 100 1.58 7.71 4.06
CA TYR A 100 1.57 9.17 3.96
C TYR A 100 1.87 9.52 2.51
N TYR A 101 1.04 10.38 1.92
CA TYR A 101 1.15 10.64 0.50
C TYR A 101 0.75 12.05 0.12
N ARG A 102 1.20 12.48 -1.06
CA ARG A 102 0.84 13.76 -1.69
C ARG A 102 0.55 13.52 -3.15
N GLY A 103 -0.18 14.43 -3.75
CA GLY A 103 -0.43 14.46 -5.18
C GLY A 103 -1.86 14.86 -5.50
N GLU A 104 -2.07 15.39 -6.70
CA GLU A 104 -3.38 15.74 -7.22
C GLU A 104 -3.68 14.84 -8.42
N GLY A 105 -4.78 14.09 -8.34
CA GLY A 105 -5.15 13.13 -9.37
C GLY A 105 -4.35 11.83 -9.31
N THR A 106 -3.06 11.89 -9.01
CA THR A 106 -2.19 10.74 -8.77
C THR A 106 -1.25 11.04 -7.60
N ILE A 107 -0.71 9.97 -7.01
CA ILE A 107 0.23 10.08 -5.89
C ILE A 107 1.63 10.27 -6.45
N ASP A 108 2.28 11.39 -6.10
CA ASP A 108 3.66 11.67 -6.50
C ASP A 108 4.67 11.55 -5.35
N TYR A 109 4.19 11.48 -4.11
CA TYR A 109 4.99 11.31 -2.91
C TYR A 109 4.34 10.20 -2.08
N LEU A 110 5.07 9.13 -1.81
CA LEU A 110 4.51 7.95 -1.17
C LEU A 110 5.47 7.42 -0.10
N ARG A 111 4.98 7.36 1.14
CA ARG A 111 5.73 6.82 2.27
C ARG A 111 4.90 5.75 2.94
N VAL A 112 5.45 4.55 3.09
CA VAL A 112 4.74 3.40 3.64
C VAL A 112 5.50 2.84 4.83
N LEU A 113 4.80 2.64 5.95
CA LEU A 113 5.31 1.90 7.10
C LEU A 113 4.50 0.61 7.21
N CYS A 114 5.17 -0.53 7.24
CA CYS A 114 4.51 -1.83 7.28
C CYS A 114 4.89 -2.59 8.56
N SER A 115 3.89 -3.19 9.18
CA SER A 115 4.08 -4.03 10.37
C SER A 115 4.80 -5.35 10.07
N GLY A 116 4.84 -5.75 8.79
CA GLY A 116 5.12 -7.12 8.41
C GLY A 116 3.94 -8.03 8.74
N PHE A 117 4.07 -9.31 8.48
CA PHE A 117 3.02 -10.28 8.77
C PHE A 117 3.11 -10.70 10.23
N ARG A 118 2.01 -10.58 10.94
CA ARG A 118 1.87 -11.02 12.33
C ARG A 118 0.82 -12.11 12.39
N PRO A 119 0.97 -13.14 13.24
CA PRO A 119 -0.07 -14.16 13.38
C PRO A 119 -1.41 -13.54 13.81
N ARG A 120 -2.45 -14.04 13.19
CA ARG A 120 -3.82 -13.57 13.45
C ARG A 120 -4.50 -14.40 14.52
#